data_e7760ed172b99131c0ec0abb5e4cde38
#
_entry.id   e7760ed172b99131c0ec0abb5e4cde38
#
_cell.length_a   1.000
_cell.length_b   1.000
_cell.length_c   1.000
_cell.angle_alpha   90.00
_cell.angle_beta   90.00
_cell.angle_gamma   90.00
#
_symmetry.space_group_name_H-M   'P 1'
#
loop_
_entity.id
_entity.type
_entity.pdbx_description
1 polymer ?
#
loop_
_entity_poly.entity_id
_entity_poly.type
_entity_poly.pdbx_seq_one_letter_code
_entity_poly.pdbx_strand_id
1 'polypeptide(L)'
;GDLGSVVINPAGSAVAKYSQITLTPALSISSSTTQGVSPYTDGALPYFEKQVRSNMTRFGMPNFGMTINWDTNRKSGLKNMSFGFIVNRTATYNEDVYASGTNSSTSFMGSMAYDATVNGYLGSELNADNAYNYMPWKPVVGYQSGMISTFGGYDDQFVGASEIIFDNGEVAVGGPLAQSYGRRATGSKYDYVFNVGANISDFIYLGANLGVTSIEYDYNEYFMERAVDPADFEIILDNGDVLYFNDMLYKYSYGATGNGFYGKFGVIVTPGAGFRFGAAIQTPTINTITEYWQQAGETTYTDSGFNASATSPEGRGSYTMVSPYRANFGLAYAIGKAGVISVDYEFSDFGQMKYKSDNYTDREYFEEVNADIRDRFGVSHMLRAGAEFKPMSGLAIRAGYGLTTGSEKYNVWGEELPASIKHNVAFGIGYSSKKSFFTDLAVRRTFLPGEYFMPYDDYMFDNDGNIVEFAPEILNNRGLWKVLLTFGWRF
;
A
#
# COMPACT_ATOMS: atom_id res chain seq x y z
N GLY A 1 -12.88 -14.80 24.15
CA GLY A 1 -12.50 -13.45 24.08
C GLY A 1 -11.05 -13.25 23.73
N ASP A 2 -10.77 -13.08 22.46
CA ASP A 2 -9.48 -12.59 21.99
C ASP A 2 -9.40 -11.08 22.20
N LEU A 3 -8.26 -10.55 22.65
CA LEU A 3 -8.04 -9.11 22.85
C LEU A 3 -8.08 -8.31 21.54
N GLY A 4 -7.88 -8.94 20.39
CA GLY A 4 -8.10 -8.33 19.08
C GLY A 4 -9.54 -7.84 18.85
N SER A 5 -10.52 -8.47 19.49
CA SER A 5 -11.94 -8.04 19.43
C SER A 5 -12.19 -6.68 20.08
N VAL A 6 -11.38 -6.27 21.06
CA VAL A 6 -11.48 -4.97 21.77
C VAL A 6 -11.16 -3.80 20.82
N VAL A 7 -10.30 -4.03 19.83
CA VAL A 7 -9.98 -3.02 18.80
C VAL A 7 -11.18 -2.83 17.85
N ILE A 8 -11.96 -3.88 17.61
CA ILE A 8 -13.18 -3.82 16.77
C ILE A 8 -14.32 -3.15 17.55
N ASN A 9 -14.64 -3.67 18.75
CA ASN A 9 -15.65 -3.09 19.63
C ASN A 9 -15.08 -2.97 21.06
N PRO A 10 -14.88 -1.74 21.56
CA PRO A 10 -14.32 -1.49 22.89
C PRO A 10 -15.04 -2.19 24.06
N ALA A 11 -16.35 -2.38 23.94
CA ALA A 11 -17.15 -3.06 24.98
C ALA A 11 -16.79 -4.55 25.16
N GLY A 12 -16.04 -5.12 24.19
CA GLY A 12 -15.59 -6.51 24.21
C GLY A 12 -14.73 -6.87 25.44
N SER A 13 -13.96 -5.92 25.98
CA SER A 13 -13.13 -6.12 27.16
C SER A 13 -13.95 -6.42 28.42
N ALA A 14 -15.12 -5.80 28.57
CA ALA A 14 -16.00 -5.99 29.70
C ALA A 14 -16.84 -7.28 29.64
N VAL A 15 -16.90 -7.95 28.48
CA VAL A 15 -17.59 -9.24 28.32
C VAL A 15 -16.83 -10.37 29.03
N ALA A 16 -15.49 -10.29 29.07
CA ALA A 16 -14.65 -11.24 29.78
C ALA A 16 -14.69 -10.95 31.30
N LYS A 17 -14.87 -11.99 32.10
CA LYS A 17 -14.91 -11.89 33.57
C LYS A 17 -13.56 -12.22 34.24
N TYR A 18 -12.49 -12.18 33.48
CA TYR A 18 -11.12 -12.50 33.91
C TYR A 18 -10.14 -11.53 33.32
N SER A 19 -9.06 -11.30 34.02
CA SER A 19 -7.91 -10.60 33.52
C SER A 19 -7.11 -11.52 32.59
N GLN A 20 -6.48 -10.97 31.56
CA GLN A 20 -5.66 -11.77 30.65
C GLN A 20 -4.54 -10.96 30.02
N ILE A 21 -3.49 -11.69 29.62
CA ILE A 21 -2.41 -11.20 28.80
C ILE A 21 -2.27 -12.10 27.57
N THR A 22 -2.03 -11.51 26.41
CA THR A 22 -1.85 -12.23 25.14
C THR A 22 -0.65 -11.72 24.36
N LEU A 23 0.00 -12.63 23.66
CA LEU A 23 1.14 -12.35 22.77
C LEU A 23 0.93 -13.14 21.48
N THR A 24 1.03 -12.48 20.33
CA THR A 24 0.78 -13.11 19.03
C THR A 24 1.93 -12.82 18.06
N PRO A 25 3.00 -13.63 18.01
CA PRO A 25 3.94 -13.65 16.91
C PRO A 25 3.26 -14.11 15.61
N ALA A 26 3.78 -13.65 14.48
CA ALA A 26 3.25 -14.04 13.17
C ALA A 26 4.34 -14.04 12.08
N LEU A 27 4.18 -14.96 11.14
CA LEU A 27 4.89 -14.99 9.87
C LEU A 27 3.95 -14.47 8.78
N SER A 28 4.42 -13.49 8.00
CA SER A 28 3.71 -12.94 6.84
C SER A 28 4.52 -13.23 5.58
N ILE A 29 3.86 -13.74 4.54
CA ILE A 29 4.44 -14.01 3.23
C ILE A 29 3.60 -13.28 2.20
N SER A 30 4.11 -12.18 1.64
CA SER A 30 3.53 -11.52 0.48
C SER A 30 4.09 -12.13 -0.79
N SER A 31 3.25 -12.32 -1.79
CA SER A 31 3.61 -12.85 -3.10
C SER A 31 3.10 -11.94 -4.20
N SER A 32 3.93 -11.65 -5.17
CA SER A 32 3.62 -10.96 -6.41
C SER A 32 3.93 -11.88 -7.58
N THR A 33 3.10 -11.83 -8.59
CA THR A 33 3.33 -12.54 -9.86
C THR A 33 3.00 -11.58 -10.98
N THR A 34 4.02 -11.13 -11.70
CA THR A 34 3.93 -10.14 -12.77
C THR A 34 3.96 -10.81 -14.13
N GLN A 35 3.24 -10.22 -15.07
CA GLN A 35 3.26 -10.59 -16.48
C GLN A 35 2.80 -9.41 -17.30
N GLY A 36 3.43 -9.17 -18.45
CA GLY A 36 2.99 -8.15 -19.40
C GLY A 36 1.62 -8.48 -19.99
N VAL A 37 0.87 -7.43 -20.27
CA VAL A 37 -0.43 -7.49 -20.95
C VAL A 37 -0.24 -6.89 -22.34
N SER A 38 -0.77 -7.55 -23.37
CA SER A 38 -0.72 -7.00 -24.71
C SER A 38 -1.77 -5.90 -24.87
N PRO A 39 -1.39 -4.69 -25.25
CA PRO A 39 -2.34 -3.63 -25.59
C PRO A 39 -2.94 -3.84 -26.98
N TYR A 40 -2.36 -4.71 -27.79
CA TYR A 40 -2.76 -4.95 -29.17
C TYR A 40 -3.88 -6.00 -29.26
N THR A 41 -4.87 -5.73 -30.13
CA THR A 41 -6.02 -6.62 -30.36
C THR A 41 -5.75 -7.71 -31.40
N ASP A 42 -4.63 -7.64 -32.10
CA ASP A 42 -4.23 -8.56 -33.16
C ASP A 42 -3.53 -9.83 -32.66
N GLY A 43 -3.32 -9.95 -31.34
CA GLY A 43 -2.65 -11.08 -30.71
C GLY A 43 -1.14 -10.97 -30.66
N ALA A 44 -0.57 -9.77 -30.86
CA ALA A 44 0.84 -9.53 -30.63
C ALA A 44 1.23 -9.84 -29.17
N LEU A 45 2.43 -10.39 -28.97
CA LEU A 45 2.93 -10.73 -27.65
C LEU A 45 3.28 -9.46 -26.85
N PRO A 46 3.01 -9.43 -25.55
CA PRO A 46 3.38 -8.30 -24.70
C PRO A 46 4.89 -8.23 -24.47
N TYR A 47 5.44 -7.03 -24.27
CA TYR A 47 6.86 -6.83 -24.04
C TYR A 47 7.43 -7.56 -22.82
N PHE A 48 6.65 -7.71 -21.75
CA PHE A 48 7.00 -8.45 -20.53
C PHE A 48 6.29 -9.80 -20.48
N GLU A 49 6.38 -10.58 -21.56
CA GLU A 49 5.65 -11.84 -21.76
C GLU A 49 5.87 -12.85 -20.64
N LYS A 50 7.12 -12.95 -20.17
CA LYS A 50 7.49 -13.95 -19.17
C LYS A 50 6.90 -13.65 -17.81
N GLN A 51 6.18 -14.63 -17.24
CA GLN A 51 5.71 -14.53 -15.87
C GLN A 51 6.87 -14.59 -14.87
N VAL A 52 6.94 -13.61 -13.97
CA VAL A 52 7.94 -13.53 -12.91
C VAL A 52 7.26 -13.53 -11.55
N ARG A 53 7.79 -14.33 -10.61
CA ARG A 53 7.28 -14.41 -9.24
C ARG A 53 8.32 -13.91 -8.24
N SER A 54 7.89 -13.03 -7.34
CA SER A 54 8.64 -12.55 -6.19
C SER A 54 7.87 -12.80 -4.89
N ASN A 55 8.61 -13.00 -3.79
CA ASN A 55 8.01 -13.22 -2.48
C ASN A 55 8.82 -12.49 -1.41
N MET A 56 8.12 -11.89 -0.46
CA MET A 56 8.73 -11.31 0.73
C MET A 56 8.18 -12.00 1.98
N THR A 57 9.09 -12.54 2.79
CA THR A 57 8.75 -13.18 4.08
C THR A 57 9.20 -12.30 5.22
N ARG A 58 8.29 -12.01 6.17
CA ARG A 58 8.56 -11.19 7.34
C ARG A 58 8.00 -11.84 8.60
N PHE A 59 8.84 -11.93 9.62
CA PHE A 59 8.43 -12.24 10.98
C PHE A 59 8.10 -10.96 11.73
N GLY A 60 7.14 -11.00 12.66
CA GLY A 60 6.80 -9.87 13.50
C GLY A 60 5.79 -10.21 14.58
N MET A 61 5.46 -9.22 15.39
CA MET A 61 4.51 -9.33 16.49
C MET A 61 3.30 -8.42 16.22
N PRO A 62 2.28 -8.90 15.49
CA PRO A 62 1.14 -8.07 15.12
C PRO A 62 0.21 -7.74 16.29
N ASN A 63 0.24 -8.51 17.37
CA ASN A 63 -0.64 -8.23 18.52
C ASN A 63 0.04 -8.58 19.84
N PHE A 64 -0.10 -7.66 20.79
CA PHE A 64 0.13 -7.84 22.21
C PHE A 64 -1.04 -7.20 22.94
N GLY A 65 -1.53 -7.82 24.02
CA GLY A 65 -2.60 -7.22 24.79
C GLY A 65 -2.63 -7.68 26.22
N MET A 66 -3.06 -6.77 27.09
CA MET A 66 -3.35 -7.03 28.49
C MET A 66 -4.67 -6.39 28.86
N THR A 67 -5.51 -7.12 29.59
CA THR A 67 -6.72 -6.57 30.22
C THR A 67 -6.78 -6.98 31.67
N ILE A 68 -7.16 -6.01 32.51
CA ILE A 68 -7.42 -6.21 33.94
C ILE A 68 -8.92 -6.04 34.12
N ASN A 69 -9.57 -7.01 34.77
CA ASN A 69 -10.96 -7.00 35.07
C ASN A 69 -11.16 -6.83 36.59
N TRP A 70 -11.95 -5.82 36.97
CA TRP A 70 -12.27 -5.52 38.35
C TRP A 70 -13.76 -5.81 38.60
N ASP A 71 -14.03 -6.85 39.38
CA ASP A 71 -15.39 -7.20 39.81
C ASP A 71 -15.82 -6.27 40.97
N THR A 72 -16.97 -5.64 40.85
CA THR A 72 -17.55 -4.77 41.89
C THR A 72 -18.29 -5.56 42.94
N ASN A 73 -18.43 -6.87 42.82
CA ASN A 73 -19.21 -7.79 43.65
C ASN A 73 -20.71 -7.44 43.73
N ARG A 74 -21.23 -6.66 42.76
CA ARG A 74 -22.66 -6.31 42.71
C ARG A 74 -23.44 -7.34 41.89
N LYS A 75 -24.65 -7.65 42.37
CA LYS A 75 -25.57 -8.58 41.69
C LYS A 75 -26.25 -7.93 40.47
N SER A 76 -26.43 -6.60 40.48
CA SER A 76 -27.04 -5.81 39.41
C SER A 76 -26.38 -4.43 39.29
N GLY A 77 -26.68 -3.70 38.24
CA GLY A 77 -26.00 -2.44 37.90
C GLY A 77 -24.58 -2.68 37.37
N LEU A 78 -23.64 -1.87 37.78
CA LEU A 78 -22.22 -2.00 37.37
C LEU A 78 -21.60 -3.21 38.05
N LYS A 79 -21.46 -4.33 37.34
CA LYS A 79 -20.95 -5.61 37.85
C LYS A 79 -19.43 -5.71 37.77
N ASN A 80 -18.84 -5.30 36.64
CA ASN A 80 -17.41 -5.24 36.53
C ASN A 80 -16.97 -4.08 35.61
N MET A 81 -15.74 -3.64 35.79
CA MET A 81 -15.02 -2.72 34.94
C MET A 81 -13.78 -3.44 34.39
N SER A 82 -13.39 -3.08 33.18
CA SER A 82 -12.15 -3.57 32.56
C SER A 82 -11.27 -2.42 32.10
N PHE A 83 -9.96 -2.60 32.25
CA PHE A 83 -8.93 -1.70 31.74
C PHE A 83 -8.02 -2.51 30.85
N GLY A 84 -7.69 -1.99 29.66
CA GLY A 84 -6.89 -2.71 28.69
C GLY A 84 -5.82 -1.84 28.06
N PHE A 85 -4.71 -2.48 27.72
CA PHE A 85 -3.70 -1.96 26.83
C PHE A 85 -3.46 -2.97 25.73
N ILE A 86 -3.65 -2.56 24.48
CA ILE A 86 -3.52 -3.43 23.30
C ILE A 86 -2.63 -2.75 22.28
N VAL A 87 -1.63 -3.45 21.79
CA VAL A 87 -0.84 -3.09 20.61
C VAL A 87 -1.33 -3.95 19.47
N ASN A 88 -1.76 -3.34 18.36
CA ASN A 88 -2.30 -4.07 17.25
C ASN A 88 -1.79 -3.52 15.90
N ARG A 89 -1.19 -4.39 15.08
CA ARG A 89 -0.78 -4.04 13.72
C ARG A 89 -1.99 -4.06 12.79
N THR A 90 -2.44 -2.89 12.36
CA THR A 90 -3.64 -2.70 11.53
C THR A 90 -3.35 -2.82 10.05
N ALA A 91 -2.14 -2.46 9.62
CA ALA A 91 -1.71 -2.63 8.23
C ALA A 91 -0.27 -3.14 8.13
N THR A 92 0.07 -3.74 7.00
CA THR A 92 1.44 -4.08 6.58
C THR A 92 1.58 -3.72 5.11
N TYR A 93 2.68 -3.08 4.76
CA TYR A 93 2.98 -2.57 3.43
C TYR A 93 4.02 -3.42 2.69
N ASN A 94 4.36 -4.59 3.24
CA ASN A 94 5.41 -5.45 2.70
C ASN A 94 5.03 -6.00 1.32
N GLU A 95 5.75 -5.57 0.32
CA GLU A 95 5.60 -5.97 -1.07
C GLU A 95 6.98 -6.03 -1.74
N ASP A 96 7.16 -6.97 -2.65
CA ASP A 96 8.33 -7.12 -3.51
C ASP A 96 7.82 -7.48 -4.90
N VAL A 97 7.99 -6.59 -5.86
CA VAL A 97 7.51 -6.72 -7.25
C VAL A 97 8.71 -6.65 -8.16
N TYR A 98 8.79 -7.58 -9.09
CA TYR A 98 9.81 -7.58 -10.12
C TYR A 98 9.19 -7.99 -11.45
N ALA A 99 9.52 -7.26 -12.51
CA ALA A 99 9.12 -7.58 -13.87
C ALA A 99 10.33 -7.39 -14.80
N SER A 100 10.45 -8.19 -15.84
CA SER A 100 11.49 -8.04 -16.83
C SER A 100 11.03 -8.54 -18.19
N GLY A 101 11.55 -7.92 -19.25
CA GLY A 101 11.23 -8.28 -20.62
C GLY A 101 12.16 -7.62 -21.62
N THR A 102 11.89 -7.83 -22.89
CA THR A 102 12.59 -7.14 -24.00
C THR A 102 11.58 -6.25 -24.70
N ASN A 103 11.99 -5.02 -25.02
CA ASN A 103 11.20 -4.04 -25.76
C ASN A 103 12.10 -3.41 -26.84
N SER A 104 11.59 -3.30 -28.05
CA SER A 104 12.30 -2.68 -29.18
C SER A 104 11.58 -1.45 -29.74
N SER A 105 10.44 -1.07 -29.17
CA SER A 105 9.58 -0.01 -29.71
C SER A 105 9.51 1.20 -28.79
N THR A 106 9.57 1.01 -27.47
CA THR A 106 9.47 2.11 -26.51
C THR A 106 10.52 2.00 -25.40
N SER A 107 10.89 3.14 -24.80
CA SER A 107 11.95 3.29 -23.81
C SER A 107 11.49 4.21 -22.67
N PHE A 108 11.95 3.93 -21.46
CA PHE A 108 11.79 4.83 -20.31
C PHE A 108 12.47 6.20 -20.55
N MET A 109 13.64 6.17 -21.19
CA MET A 109 14.37 7.40 -21.51
C MET A 109 13.65 8.19 -22.61
N GLY A 110 13.06 7.51 -23.61
CA GLY A 110 12.23 8.16 -24.62
C GLY A 110 10.97 8.80 -24.03
N SER A 111 10.27 8.11 -23.13
CA SER A 111 9.14 8.68 -22.40
C SER A 111 9.55 9.91 -21.59
N MET A 112 10.70 9.87 -20.93
CA MET A 112 11.23 11.03 -20.17
C MET A 112 11.62 12.20 -21.10
N ALA A 113 12.21 11.93 -22.25
CA ALA A 113 12.57 12.93 -23.25
C ALA A 113 11.33 13.60 -23.85
N TYR A 114 10.31 12.81 -24.17
CA TYR A 114 9.02 13.31 -24.63
C TYR A 114 8.36 14.23 -23.59
N ASP A 115 8.31 13.79 -22.33
CA ASP A 115 7.79 14.60 -21.23
C ASP A 115 8.52 15.93 -21.11
N ALA A 116 9.86 15.92 -21.19
CA ALA A 116 10.66 17.13 -21.09
C ALA A 116 10.36 18.09 -22.25
N THR A 117 10.20 17.56 -23.48
CA THR A 117 9.87 18.34 -24.68
C THR A 117 8.47 18.95 -24.61
N VAL A 118 7.46 18.15 -24.27
CA VAL A 118 6.05 18.61 -24.21
C VAL A 118 5.82 19.63 -23.11
N ASN A 119 6.52 19.52 -21.99
CA ASN A 119 6.46 20.49 -20.90
C ASN A 119 7.29 21.76 -21.19
N GLY A 120 8.03 21.80 -22.30
CA GLY A 120 8.81 22.98 -22.72
C GLY A 120 9.97 23.30 -21.79
N TYR A 121 10.59 22.28 -21.16
CA TYR A 121 11.80 22.48 -20.36
C TYR A 121 12.97 22.84 -21.27
N LEU A 122 13.98 23.53 -20.70
CA LEU A 122 15.20 23.85 -21.42
C LEU A 122 16.36 23.04 -20.86
N GLY A 123 17.20 22.49 -21.73
CA GLY A 123 18.38 21.75 -21.35
C GLY A 123 19.32 22.58 -20.46
N SER A 124 19.45 23.89 -20.76
CA SER A 124 20.21 24.84 -19.93
C SER A 124 19.62 25.01 -18.52
N GLU A 125 18.31 24.90 -18.35
CA GLU A 125 17.66 24.94 -17.02
C GLU A 125 17.83 23.61 -16.28
N LEU A 126 17.66 22.47 -16.95
CA LEU A 126 17.86 21.14 -16.38
C LEU A 126 19.32 20.92 -15.91
N ASN A 127 20.29 21.56 -16.59
CA ASN A 127 21.71 21.45 -16.26
C ASN A 127 22.20 22.47 -15.25
N ALA A 128 21.34 23.38 -14.79
CA ALA A 128 21.75 24.42 -13.85
C ALA A 128 22.05 23.81 -12.45
N ASP A 129 23.06 24.34 -11.76
CA ASP A 129 23.47 23.87 -10.42
C ASP A 129 22.33 23.89 -9.39
N ASN A 130 21.36 24.78 -9.57
CA ASN A 130 20.20 24.95 -8.68
C ASN A 130 18.89 24.41 -9.28
N ALA A 131 18.94 23.61 -10.34
CA ALA A 131 17.78 23.09 -11.05
C ALA A 131 16.75 22.41 -10.11
N TYR A 132 17.24 21.65 -9.14
CA TYR A 132 16.39 20.96 -8.14
C TYR A 132 15.53 21.90 -7.26
N ASN A 133 15.75 23.20 -7.28
CA ASN A 133 14.99 24.16 -6.47
C ASN A 133 13.68 24.61 -7.17
N TYR A 134 13.59 24.50 -8.49
CA TYR A 134 12.49 25.07 -9.27
C TYR A 134 12.01 24.18 -10.44
N MET A 135 12.77 23.13 -10.79
CA MET A 135 12.39 22.16 -11.83
C MET A 135 11.93 20.86 -11.20
N PRO A 136 11.05 20.09 -11.86
CA PRO A 136 10.73 18.71 -11.47
C PRO A 136 12.02 17.85 -11.48
N TRP A 137 12.19 17.03 -10.45
CA TRP A 137 13.45 16.30 -10.25
C TRP A 137 13.70 15.18 -11.25
N LYS A 138 12.63 14.52 -11.76
CA LYS A 138 12.77 13.41 -12.73
C LYS A 138 13.50 13.86 -14.00
N PRO A 139 13.10 14.92 -14.73
CA PRO A 139 13.83 15.39 -15.90
C PRO A 139 15.22 15.96 -15.57
N VAL A 140 15.41 16.62 -14.41
CA VAL A 140 16.73 17.10 -13.97
C VAL A 140 17.70 15.93 -13.78
N VAL A 141 17.28 14.89 -13.04
CA VAL A 141 18.09 13.68 -12.86
C VAL A 141 18.36 13.01 -14.23
N GLY A 142 17.34 12.90 -15.08
CA GLY A 142 17.49 12.31 -16.41
C GLY A 142 18.52 13.03 -17.27
N TYR A 143 18.48 14.36 -17.31
CA TYR A 143 19.42 15.17 -18.09
C TYR A 143 20.84 15.12 -17.51
N GLN A 144 20.99 15.37 -16.20
CA GLN A 144 22.29 15.39 -15.54
C GLN A 144 22.96 14.01 -15.46
N SER A 145 22.20 12.92 -15.56
CA SER A 145 22.75 11.56 -15.64
C SER A 145 22.93 11.04 -17.06
N GLY A 146 22.68 11.86 -18.08
CA GLY A 146 22.86 11.48 -19.47
C GLY A 146 21.79 10.51 -20.01
N MET A 147 20.67 10.30 -19.32
CA MET A 147 19.54 9.50 -19.82
C MET A 147 18.84 10.18 -20.99
N ILE A 148 18.72 11.52 -20.91
CA ILE A 148 18.18 12.36 -21.96
C ILE A 148 19.16 13.49 -22.27
N SER A 149 19.16 13.95 -23.50
CA SER A 149 19.96 15.09 -23.95
C SER A 149 19.17 15.92 -24.97
N THR A 150 19.58 17.18 -25.15
CA THR A 150 19.05 18.00 -26.23
C THR A 150 19.67 17.59 -27.58
N PHE A 151 18.95 17.81 -28.69
CA PHE A 151 19.42 17.48 -30.01
C PHE A 151 19.08 18.55 -31.06
N GLY A 152 19.73 18.48 -32.21
CA GLY A 152 19.44 19.35 -33.35
C GLY A 152 19.78 20.83 -33.15
N GLY A 153 20.53 21.17 -32.08
CA GLY A 153 20.86 22.55 -31.71
C GLY A 153 19.72 23.30 -31.04
N TYR A 154 18.65 22.61 -30.66
CA TYR A 154 17.50 23.15 -29.93
C TYR A 154 17.65 22.86 -28.41
N ASP A 155 17.39 23.84 -27.56
CA ASP A 155 17.50 23.69 -26.10
C ASP A 155 16.23 23.09 -25.47
N ASP A 156 15.12 22.98 -26.23
CA ASP A 156 13.80 22.51 -25.80
C ASP A 156 13.35 21.20 -26.47
N GLN A 157 14.23 20.57 -27.27
CA GLN A 157 13.96 19.28 -27.90
C GLN A 157 14.86 18.22 -27.27
N PHE A 158 14.27 17.15 -26.78
CA PHE A 158 14.99 16.10 -26.06
C PHE A 158 14.89 14.74 -26.75
N VAL A 159 15.93 13.93 -26.58
CA VAL A 159 16.03 12.55 -27.05
C VAL A 159 16.59 11.68 -25.94
N GLY A 160 16.09 10.45 -25.81
CA GLY A 160 16.62 9.44 -24.90
C GLY A 160 17.92 8.82 -25.41
N ALA A 161 18.84 8.45 -24.52
CA ALA A 161 20.10 7.82 -24.89
C ALA A 161 19.95 6.45 -25.60
N SER A 162 18.78 5.82 -25.51
CA SER A 162 18.41 4.60 -26.26
C SER A 162 17.70 4.87 -27.58
N GLU A 163 17.54 6.12 -27.97
CA GLU A 163 16.87 6.51 -29.22
C GLU A 163 17.87 6.95 -30.29
N ILE A 164 17.50 6.72 -31.50
CA ILE A 164 18.24 7.20 -32.70
C ILE A 164 17.37 8.19 -33.46
N ILE A 165 18.02 9.15 -34.11
CA ILE A 165 17.39 10.19 -34.90
C ILE A 165 17.65 9.88 -36.36
N PHE A 166 16.59 9.69 -37.12
CA PHE A 166 16.71 9.47 -38.60
C PHE A 166 16.90 10.78 -39.36
N ASP A 167 17.37 10.68 -40.59
CA ASP A 167 17.61 11.84 -41.48
C ASP A 167 16.35 12.70 -41.71
N ASN A 168 15.16 12.12 -41.59
CA ASN A 168 13.88 12.81 -41.68
C ASN A 168 13.46 13.52 -40.39
N GLY A 169 14.25 13.43 -39.31
CA GLY A 169 13.96 13.99 -37.99
C GLY A 169 13.06 13.12 -37.12
N GLU A 170 12.69 11.93 -37.57
CA GLU A 170 11.93 10.97 -36.77
C GLU A 170 12.84 10.34 -35.73
N VAL A 171 12.30 10.09 -34.54
CA VAL A 171 12.98 9.51 -33.38
C VAL A 171 12.37 8.14 -33.07
N ALA A 172 13.21 7.12 -32.93
CA ALA A 172 12.77 5.79 -32.52
C ALA A 172 13.85 5.09 -31.68
N VAL A 173 13.44 4.06 -30.95
CA VAL A 173 14.36 3.20 -30.19
C VAL A 173 15.33 2.52 -31.15
N GLY A 174 16.64 2.58 -30.87
CA GLY A 174 17.71 2.09 -31.76
C GLY A 174 17.66 0.59 -32.01
N GLY A 175 17.25 -0.19 -31.00
CA GLY A 175 17.18 -1.64 -31.10
C GLY A 175 16.56 -2.28 -29.85
N PRO A 176 16.69 -3.61 -29.71
CA PRO A 176 16.12 -4.31 -28.53
C PRO A 176 16.77 -3.89 -27.21
N LEU A 177 15.93 -3.49 -26.23
CA LEU A 177 16.30 -3.16 -24.88
C LEU A 177 15.86 -4.28 -23.93
N ALA A 178 16.77 -4.80 -23.12
CA ALA A 178 16.41 -5.61 -21.96
C ALA A 178 15.96 -4.68 -20.84
N GLN A 179 14.67 -4.68 -20.54
CA GLN A 179 14.05 -3.83 -19.52
C GLN A 179 13.79 -4.61 -18.23
N SER A 180 14.01 -3.99 -17.09
CA SER A 180 13.72 -4.54 -15.76
C SER A 180 13.13 -3.48 -14.85
N TYR A 181 12.04 -3.82 -14.22
CA TYR A 181 11.36 -3.02 -13.21
C TYR A 181 11.40 -3.75 -11.87
N GLY A 182 11.71 -3.04 -10.81
CA GLY A 182 11.63 -3.56 -9.46
C GLY A 182 11.09 -2.54 -8.49
N ARG A 183 10.19 -3.00 -7.61
CA ARG A 183 9.59 -2.17 -6.57
C ARG A 183 9.56 -2.95 -5.26
N ARG A 184 10.02 -2.33 -4.18
CA ARG A 184 9.99 -2.89 -2.86
C ARG A 184 9.38 -1.92 -1.87
N ALA A 185 8.28 -2.33 -1.24
CA ALA A 185 7.67 -1.59 -0.13
C ALA A 185 7.83 -2.37 1.17
N THR A 186 8.12 -1.66 2.26
CA THR A 186 8.14 -2.21 3.62
C THR A 186 7.46 -1.25 4.59
N GLY A 187 7.17 -1.75 5.79
CA GLY A 187 6.58 -0.93 6.84
C GLY A 187 5.27 -1.48 7.38
N SER A 188 4.69 -0.72 8.30
CA SER A 188 3.47 -1.13 8.99
C SER A 188 2.80 0.04 9.70
N LYS A 189 1.52 -0.16 10.01
CA LYS A 189 0.76 0.71 10.90
C LYS A 189 0.40 -0.05 12.14
N TYR A 190 0.77 0.52 13.31
CA TYR A 190 0.39 0.01 14.63
C TYR A 190 -0.56 0.96 15.32
N ASP A 191 -1.53 0.38 16.04
CA ASP A 191 -2.38 1.10 16.98
C ASP A 191 -2.03 0.66 18.41
N TYR A 192 -1.75 1.62 19.27
CA TYR A 192 -1.59 1.48 20.71
C TYR A 192 -2.88 1.95 21.36
N VAL A 193 -3.65 1.01 21.91
CA VAL A 193 -5.03 1.23 22.35
C VAL A 193 -5.13 1.14 23.85
N PHE A 194 -5.59 2.21 24.48
CA PHE A 194 -6.00 2.25 25.88
C PHE A 194 -7.51 2.06 25.93
N ASN A 195 -7.96 1.04 26.63
CA ASN A 195 -9.37 0.64 26.69
C ASN A 195 -9.92 0.74 28.10
N VAL A 196 -11.17 1.18 28.20
CA VAL A 196 -12.00 1.10 29.39
C VAL A 196 -13.33 0.43 29.00
N GLY A 197 -13.76 -0.54 29.80
CA GLY A 197 -15.03 -1.22 29.60
C GLY A 197 -15.83 -1.32 30.86
N ALA A 198 -17.16 -1.43 30.76
CA ALA A 198 -18.10 -1.58 31.86
C ALA A 198 -19.19 -2.60 31.51
N ASN A 199 -19.45 -3.51 32.42
CA ASN A 199 -20.55 -4.48 32.33
C ASN A 199 -21.70 -4.06 33.25
N ILE A 200 -22.87 -3.83 32.67
CA ILE A 200 -24.08 -3.43 33.35
C ILE A 200 -25.05 -4.62 33.32
N SER A 201 -25.19 -5.28 34.48
CA SER A 201 -26.15 -6.37 34.74
C SER A 201 -26.02 -7.59 33.78
N ASP A 202 -24.86 -7.83 33.19
CA ASP A 202 -24.62 -8.86 32.14
C ASP A 202 -25.56 -8.69 30.92
N PHE A 203 -26.17 -7.53 30.76
CA PHE A 203 -27.10 -7.22 29.67
C PHE A 203 -26.55 -6.17 28.71
N ILE A 204 -25.99 -5.08 29.24
CA ILE A 204 -25.33 -4.03 28.41
C ILE A 204 -23.86 -3.96 28.80
N TYR A 205 -23.02 -3.95 27.81
CA TYR A 205 -21.58 -3.69 27.92
C TYR A 205 -21.26 -2.42 27.18
N LEU A 206 -20.52 -1.51 27.80
CA LEU A 206 -20.06 -0.27 27.24
C LEU A 206 -18.54 -0.28 27.17
N GLY A 207 -17.97 0.42 26.22
CA GLY A 207 -16.53 0.54 26.13
C GLY A 207 -16.08 1.78 25.37
N ALA A 208 -14.88 2.24 25.71
CA ALA A 208 -14.20 3.31 25.02
C ALA A 208 -12.72 2.95 24.81
N ASN A 209 -12.19 3.33 23.66
CA ASN A 209 -10.77 3.27 23.33
C ASN A 209 -10.24 4.67 23.03
N LEU A 210 -9.05 4.96 23.55
CA LEU A 210 -8.17 5.97 23.03
C LEU A 210 -7.06 5.25 22.27
N GLY A 211 -6.97 5.49 20.97
CA GLY A 211 -5.94 4.90 20.09
C GLY A 211 -4.90 5.92 19.69
N VAL A 212 -3.64 5.54 19.82
CA VAL A 212 -2.48 6.25 19.24
C VAL A 212 -1.96 5.40 18.10
N THR A 213 -1.81 5.99 16.91
CA THR A 213 -1.30 5.29 15.73
C THR A 213 0.16 5.64 15.48
N SER A 214 0.92 4.67 14.98
CA SER A 214 2.26 4.86 14.44
C SER A 214 2.32 4.25 13.07
N ILE A 215 2.83 5.02 12.09
CA ILE A 215 2.94 4.65 10.68
C ILE A 215 4.41 4.73 10.30
N GLU A 216 4.89 3.71 9.63
CA GLU A 216 6.20 3.65 9.00
C GLU A 216 6.02 3.01 7.62
N TYR A 217 6.55 3.65 6.60
CA TYR A 217 6.48 3.21 5.21
C TYR A 217 7.76 3.57 4.49
N ASP A 218 8.39 2.59 3.84
CA ASP A 218 9.55 2.74 2.97
C ASP A 218 9.24 2.11 1.63
N TYR A 219 9.55 2.84 0.56
CA TYR A 219 9.34 2.44 -0.81
C TYR A 219 10.59 2.70 -1.63
N ASN A 220 11.03 1.71 -2.37
CA ASN A 220 12.14 1.81 -3.29
C ASN A 220 11.74 1.20 -4.62
N GLU A 221 11.95 1.95 -5.68
CA GLU A 221 11.66 1.57 -7.05
C GLU A 221 12.88 1.79 -7.92
N TYR A 222 13.06 0.94 -8.90
CA TYR A 222 14.04 1.15 -9.94
C TYR A 222 13.51 0.70 -11.30
N PHE A 223 14.00 1.34 -12.33
CA PHE A 223 13.87 0.91 -13.70
C PHE A 223 15.24 0.86 -14.36
N MET A 224 15.51 -0.19 -15.11
CA MET A 224 16.78 -0.42 -15.81
C MET A 224 16.51 -0.79 -17.26
N GLU A 225 17.24 -0.17 -18.14
CA GLU A 225 17.32 -0.54 -19.57
C GLU A 225 18.76 -0.89 -19.90
N ARG A 226 18.94 -1.94 -20.68
CA ARG A 226 20.24 -2.35 -21.19
C ARG A 226 20.10 -2.67 -22.68
N ALA A 227 20.98 -2.14 -23.50
CA ALA A 227 21.12 -2.52 -24.90
C ALA A 227 21.40 -4.03 -25.01
N VAL A 228 20.62 -4.74 -25.82
CA VAL A 228 20.92 -6.15 -26.14
C VAL A 228 22.20 -6.22 -27.00
N ASP A 229 22.32 -5.34 -27.96
CA ASP A 229 23.57 -5.06 -28.70
C ASP A 229 23.80 -3.55 -28.67
N PRO A 230 24.87 -3.04 -28.03
CA PRO A 230 25.18 -1.61 -28.03
C PRO A 230 25.37 -1.01 -29.42
N ALA A 231 25.75 -1.81 -30.40
CA ALA A 231 25.95 -1.32 -31.79
C ALA A 231 24.65 -0.81 -32.45
N ASP A 232 23.48 -1.21 -31.93
CA ASP A 232 22.18 -0.73 -32.41
C ASP A 232 21.84 0.69 -31.91
N PHE A 233 22.61 1.23 -30.96
CA PHE A 233 22.32 2.48 -30.25
C PHE A 233 23.43 3.50 -30.46
N GLU A 234 23.66 3.84 -31.73
CA GLU A 234 24.67 4.80 -32.14
C GLU A 234 24.25 6.24 -31.84
N ILE A 235 25.11 6.96 -31.15
CA ILE A 235 24.96 8.40 -30.85
C ILE A 235 26.12 9.15 -31.50
N ILE A 236 25.81 10.07 -32.39
CA ILE A 236 26.80 10.93 -33.02
C ILE A 236 26.85 12.25 -32.24
N LEU A 237 28.02 12.55 -31.65
CA LEU A 237 28.27 13.77 -30.90
C LEU A 237 28.54 14.96 -31.84
N ASP A 238 28.35 16.19 -31.33
CA ASP A 238 28.58 17.43 -32.12
C ASP A 238 30.01 17.55 -32.72
N ASN A 239 30.98 16.92 -32.08
CA ASN A 239 32.38 16.88 -32.57
C ASN A 239 32.64 15.79 -33.62
N GLY A 240 31.61 14.97 -33.93
CA GLY A 240 31.67 13.86 -34.89
C GLY A 240 32.17 12.54 -34.29
N ASP A 241 32.42 12.46 -32.98
CA ASP A 241 32.73 11.19 -32.31
C ASP A 241 31.48 10.34 -32.22
N VAL A 242 31.68 9.02 -32.25
CA VAL A 242 30.60 8.04 -32.14
C VAL A 242 30.63 7.37 -30.77
N LEU A 243 29.49 7.38 -30.12
CA LEU A 243 29.24 6.79 -28.80
C LEU A 243 28.11 5.77 -28.91
N TYR A 244 28.15 4.71 -28.12
CA TYR A 244 27.08 3.70 -28.04
C TYR A 244 26.53 3.59 -26.66
N PHE A 245 25.20 3.63 -26.53
CA PHE A 245 24.52 3.41 -25.24
C PHE A 245 24.69 1.96 -24.79
N ASN A 246 24.93 1.75 -23.50
CA ASN A 246 25.11 0.42 -22.92
C ASN A 246 23.98 0.07 -21.94
N ASP A 247 23.85 0.80 -20.84
CA ASP A 247 22.74 0.62 -19.89
C ASP A 247 22.43 1.90 -19.11
N MET A 248 21.22 1.95 -18.56
CA MET A 248 20.82 2.97 -17.61
C MET A 248 20.12 2.36 -16.40
N LEU A 249 20.19 3.06 -15.27
CA LEU A 249 19.50 2.72 -14.03
C LEU A 249 18.89 3.98 -13.41
N TYR A 250 17.57 4.05 -13.35
CA TYR A 250 16.84 5.08 -12.63
C TYR A 250 16.32 4.50 -11.30
N LYS A 251 16.43 5.26 -10.22
CA LYS A 251 15.96 4.90 -8.88
C LYS A 251 15.10 5.99 -8.28
N TYR A 252 14.04 5.56 -7.62
CA TYR A 252 13.19 6.41 -6.78
C TYR A 252 13.07 5.79 -5.39
N SER A 253 13.35 6.56 -4.36
CA SER A 253 13.12 6.18 -2.97
C SER A 253 12.14 7.13 -2.31
N TYR A 254 11.23 6.59 -1.52
CA TYR A 254 10.24 7.33 -0.77
C TYR A 254 10.07 6.69 0.60
N GLY A 255 9.95 7.52 1.62
CA GLY A 255 9.62 7.08 2.96
C GLY A 255 8.60 7.99 3.60
N ALA A 256 7.79 7.44 4.50
CA ALA A 256 6.85 8.20 5.30
C ALA A 256 6.79 7.68 6.73
N THR A 257 6.83 8.59 7.68
CA THR A 257 6.58 8.30 9.10
C THR A 257 5.42 9.12 9.60
N GLY A 258 4.62 8.57 10.50
CA GLY A 258 3.48 9.30 11.01
C GLY A 258 3.00 8.82 12.36
N ASN A 259 2.42 9.76 13.11
CA ASN A 259 1.75 9.48 14.37
C ASN A 259 0.37 10.13 14.36
N GLY A 260 -0.59 9.49 15.00
CA GLY A 260 -1.95 10.01 15.05
C GLY A 260 -2.73 9.51 16.26
N PHE A 261 -3.94 10.00 16.40
CA PHE A 261 -4.83 9.59 17.50
C PHE A 261 -6.29 9.55 17.06
N TYR A 262 -7.06 8.71 17.73
CA TYR A 262 -8.51 8.60 17.54
C TYR A 262 -9.20 8.14 18.83
N GLY A 263 -10.51 8.42 18.92
CA GLY A 263 -11.41 7.86 19.91
C GLY A 263 -12.32 6.79 19.29
N LYS A 264 -12.68 5.75 20.04
CA LYS A 264 -13.67 4.75 19.62
C LYS A 264 -14.58 4.40 20.77
N PHE A 265 -15.89 4.36 20.51
CA PHE A 265 -16.92 4.00 21.48
C PHE A 265 -17.67 2.76 21.00
N GLY A 266 -18.07 1.90 21.91
CA GLY A 266 -18.77 0.68 21.58
C GLY A 266 -19.77 0.25 22.63
N VAL A 267 -20.79 -0.44 22.16
CA VAL A 267 -21.81 -1.08 22.97
C VAL A 267 -22.01 -2.53 22.51
N ILE A 268 -22.25 -3.43 23.46
CA ILE A 268 -22.71 -4.79 23.21
C ILE A 268 -23.93 -5.03 24.09
N VAL A 269 -25.00 -5.57 23.51
CA VAL A 269 -26.24 -5.96 24.21
C VAL A 269 -26.43 -7.46 24.10
N THR A 270 -26.74 -8.10 25.22
CA THR A 270 -26.98 -9.56 25.34
C THR A 270 -28.38 -9.84 25.84
N PRO A 271 -29.42 -9.83 24.99
CA PRO A 271 -30.82 -9.93 25.40
C PRO A 271 -31.21 -11.33 25.91
N GLY A 272 -30.32 -12.30 25.87
CA GLY A 272 -30.55 -13.69 26.23
C GLY A 272 -30.65 -14.61 25.04
N ALA A 273 -31.03 -15.87 25.23
CA ALA A 273 -31.15 -16.92 24.21
C ALA A 273 -29.89 -17.11 23.36
N GLY A 274 -28.72 -16.66 23.81
CA GLY A 274 -27.43 -16.77 23.05
C GLY A 274 -27.13 -15.61 22.09
N PHE A 275 -28.06 -14.68 21.88
CA PHE A 275 -27.83 -13.54 20.98
C PHE A 275 -26.97 -12.44 21.59
N ARG A 276 -26.15 -11.81 20.75
CA ARG A 276 -25.36 -10.63 21.06
C ARG A 276 -25.40 -9.66 19.89
N PHE A 277 -25.70 -8.41 20.16
CA PHE A 277 -25.70 -7.30 19.21
C PHE A 277 -24.62 -6.32 19.62
N GLY A 278 -23.79 -5.91 18.68
CA GLY A 278 -22.71 -4.96 18.90
C GLY A 278 -22.81 -3.79 17.93
N ALA A 279 -22.48 -2.59 18.42
CA ALA A 279 -22.24 -1.44 17.59
C ALA A 279 -21.02 -0.67 18.12
N ALA A 280 -20.23 -0.09 17.20
CA ALA A 280 -19.12 0.77 17.58
C ALA A 280 -18.92 1.87 16.53
N ILE A 281 -18.46 3.03 16.99
CA ILE A 281 -18.10 4.16 16.14
C ILE A 281 -16.70 4.65 16.51
N GLN A 282 -15.89 4.89 15.49
CA GLN A 282 -14.55 5.47 15.62
C GLN A 282 -14.54 6.85 14.99
N THR A 283 -13.98 7.83 15.71
CA THR A 283 -13.73 9.17 15.17
C THR A 283 -12.73 9.10 14.01
N PRO A 284 -12.65 10.11 13.16
CA PRO A 284 -11.51 10.31 12.30
C PRO A 284 -10.18 10.19 13.08
N THR A 285 -9.17 9.58 12.45
CA THR A 285 -7.80 9.60 12.98
C THR A 285 -7.10 10.81 12.42
N ILE A 286 -6.55 11.63 13.29
CA ILE A 286 -5.74 12.79 12.93
C ILE A 286 -4.29 12.33 12.96
N ASN A 287 -3.65 12.23 11.79
CA ASN A 287 -2.27 11.80 11.65
C ASN A 287 -1.39 12.96 11.20
N THR A 288 -0.26 13.19 11.87
CA THR A 288 0.83 14.01 11.35
C THR A 288 1.77 13.09 10.61
N ILE A 289 1.98 13.35 9.31
CA ILE A 289 2.84 12.58 8.43
C ILE A 289 4.04 13.44 8.05
N THR A 290 5.21 12.85 8.09
CA THR A 290 6.44 13.39 7.50
C THR A 290 6.91 12.41 6.45
N GLU A 291 7.17 12.92 5.25
CA GLU A 291 7.66 12.15 4.12
C GLU A 291 8.99 12.68 3.62
N TYR A 292 9.75 11.82 2.98
CA TYR A 292 11.02 12.12 2.35
C TYR A 292 11.16 11.31 1.06
N TRP A 293 11.81 11.89 0.07
CA TRP A 293 12.00 11.26 -1.23
C TRP A 293 13.33 11.66 -1.87
N GLN A 294 13.84 10.81 -2.72
CA GLN A 294 15.07 11.04 -3.48
C GLN A 294 15.01 10.30 -4.81
N GLN A 295 15.65 10.87 -5.82
CA GLN A 295 15.77 10.28 -7.15
C GLN A 295 17.24 10.19 -7.53
N ALA A 296 17.61 9.15 -8.26
CA ALA A 296 18.97 8.98 -8.77
C ALA A 296 18.94 8.33 -10.16
N GLY A 297 19.89 8.70 -10.98
CA GLY A 297 20.07 8.19 -12.33
C GLY A 297 21.54 7.89 -12.62
N GLU A 298 21.76 6.88 -13.44
CA GLU A 298 23.08 6.48 -13.94
C GLU A 298 22.92 5.97 -15.38
N THR A 299 23.79 6.44 -16.28
CA THR A 299 23.85 5.98 -17.66
C THR A 299 25.27 5.60 -17.99
N THR A 300 25.45 4.45 -18.64
CA THR A 300 26.76 3.96 -19.10
C THR A 300 26.79 3.82 -20.61
N TYR A 301 27.96 4.07 -21.14
CA TYR A 301 28.26 3.98 -22.55
C TYR A 301 29.46 3.04 -22.81
N THR A 302 29.67 2.63 -24.05
CA THR A 302 30.82 1.80 -24.41
C THR A 302 32.14 2.49 -24.13
N ASP A 303 32.19 3.83 -24.23
CA ASP A 303 33.30 4.63 -23.71
C ASP A 303 32.95 5.14 -22.33
N SER A 304 33.61 4.59 -21.30
CA SER A 304 33.38 4.93 -19.89
C SER A 304 33.67 6.40 -19.54
N GLY A 305 34.37 7.15 -20.39
CA GLY A 305 34.60 8.58 -20.23
C GLY A 305 33.33 9.42 -20.33
N PHE A 306 32.26 8.86 -20.91
CA PHE A 306 30.96 9.50 -21.05
C PHE A 306 29.92 9.01 -20.01
N ASN A 307 30.30 8.06 -19.15
CA ASN A 307 29.39 7.62 -18.09
C ASN A 307 29.01 8.80 -17.19
N ALA A 308 27.72 8.91 -16.90
CA ALA A 308 27.18 9.99 -16.08
C ALA A 308 26.24 9.46 -14.98
N SER A 309 26.19 10.19 -13.89
CA SER A 309 25.26 9.90 -12.81
C SER A 309 24.82 11.19 -12.12
N ALA A 310 23.58 11.19 -11.63
CA ALA A 310 23.02 12.30 -10.86
C ALA A 310 22.17 11.77 -9.71
N THR A 311 22.16 12.51 -8.61
CA THR A 311 21.31 12.20 -7.45
C THR A 311 20.70 13.50 -6.96
N SER A 312 19.38 13.52 -6.83
CA SER A 312 18.67 14.69 -6.27
C SER A 312 19.03 14.92 -4.80
N PRO A 313 18.82 16.11 -4.27
CA PRO A 313 18.72 16.30 -2.84
C PRO A 313 17.67 15.37 -2.22
N GLU A 314 17.67 15.20 -0.89
CA GLU A 314 16.54 14.61 -0.18
C GLU A 314 15.42 15.64 -0.06
N GLY A 315 14.26 15.35 -0.65
CA GLY A 315 13.05 16.13 -0.43
C GLY A 315 12.40 15.74 0.89
N ARG A 316 11.75 16.71 1.52
CA ARG A 316 11.03 16.48 2.77
C ARG A 316 9.77 17.32 2.83
N GLY A 317 8.65 16.67 3.23
CA GLY A 317 7.36 17.31 3.45
C GLY A 317 6.73 16.88 4.76
N SER A 318 5.86 17.72 5.33
CA SER A 318 5.09 17.35 6.52
C SER A 318 3.69 17.96 6.44
N TYR A 319 2.67 17.14 6.75
CA TYR A 319 1.27 17.55 6.68
C TYR A 319 0.42 16.76 7.67
N THR A 320 -0.82 17.21 7.86
CA THR A 320 -1.82 16.49 8.64
C THR A 320 -2.78 15.77 7.70
N MET A 321 -2.91 14.45 7.86
CA MET A 321 -3.90 13.62 7.19
C MET A 321 -5.00 13.21 8.16
N VAL A 322 -6.25 13.55 7.83
CA VAL A 322 -7.44 13.16 8.59
C VAL A 322 -8.12 12.00 7.87
N SER A 323 -8.14 10.81 8.50
CA SER A 323 -8.83 9.64 7.96
C SER A 323 -10.34 9.76 8.13
N PRO A 324 -11.16 8.98 7.39
CA PRO A 324 -12.61 8.96 7.61
C PRO A 324 -12.96 8.34 8.97
N TYR A 325 -14.18 8.62 9.45
CA TYR A 325 -14.76 7.87 10.57
C TYR A 325 -15.09 6.43 10.13
N ARG A 326 -15.26 5.54 11.11
CA ARG A 326 -15.66 4.13 10.89
C ARG A 326 -16.82 3.78 11.79
N ALA A 327 -17.80 3.05 11.26
CA ALA A 327 -18.88 2.48 12.04
C ALA A 327 -18.93 0.96 11.84
N ASN A 328 -19.09 0.24 12.94
CA ASN A 328 -19.15 -1.22 12.98
C ASN A 328 -20.47 -1.70 13.60
N PHE A 329 -21.06 -2.74 13.02
CA PHE A 329 -22.24 -3.44 13.53
C PHE A 329 -21.96 -4.94 13.53
N GLY A 330 -22.25 -5.60 14.64
CA GLY A 330 -21.99 -7.02 14.82
C GLY A 330 -23.18 -7.76 15.37
N LEU A 331 -23.39 -8.98 14.88
CA LEU A 331 -24.35 -9.94 15.39
C LEU A 331 -23.63 -11.25 15.70
N ALA A 332 -23.85 -11.82 16.87
CA ALA A 332 -23.35 -13.14 17.20
C ALA A 332 -24.42 -13.99 17.89
N TYR A 333 -24.36 -15.30 17.67
CA TYR A 333 -25.21 -16.27 18.32
C TYR A 333 -24.37 -17.39 18.93
N ALA A 334 -24.50 -17.57 20.24
CA ALA A 334 -23.83 -18.63 20.97
C ALA A 334 -24.72 -19.90 21.01
N ILE A 335 -24.21 -20.99 20.44
CA ILE A 335 -24.86 -22.29 20.37
C ILE A 335 -24.50 -23.07 21.63
N GLY A 336 -25.08 -22.64 22.75
CA GLY A 336 -24.80 -23.22 24.06
C GLY A 336 -23.30 -23.25 24.38
N LYS A 337 -22.76 -24.44 24.68
CA LYS A 337 -21.33 -24.67 24.90
C LYS A 337 -20.60 -25.17 23.65
N ALA A 338 -21.33 -25.47 22.56
CA ALA A 338 -20.80 -26.09 21.37
C ALA A 338 -20.03 -25.11 20.48
N GLY A 339 -20.40 -23.82 20.46
CA GLY A 339 -19.72 -22.86 19.62
C GLY A 339 -20.40 -21.51 19.52
N VAL A 340 -19.94 -20.70 18.56
CA VAL A 340 -20.52 -19.40 18.24
C VAL A 340 -20.41 -19.14 16.73
N ILE A 341 -21.42 -18.50 16.17
CA ILE A 341 -21.39 -17.90 14.83
C ILE A 341 -21.52 -16.40 14.95
N SER A 342 -20.89 -15.66 14.06
CA SER A 342 -20.92 -14.19 14.08
C SER A 342 -20.83 -13.62 12.67
N VAL A 343 -21.48 -12.47 12.50
CA VAL A 343 -21.33 -11.60 11.31
C VAL A 343 -21.06 -10.19 11.81
N ASP A 344 -20.18 -9.50 11.12
CA ASP A 344 -19.76 -8.14 11.44
C ASP A 344 -19.67 -7.33 10.16
N TYR A 345 -20.18 -6.11 10.18
CA TYR A 345 -20.17 -5.18 9.08
C TYR A 345 -19.53 -3.88 9.53
N GLU A 346 -18.62 -3.37 8.71
CA GLU A 346 -17.96 -2.07 8.91
C GLU A 346 -18.08 -1.25 7.64
N PHE A 347 -18.32 0.05 7.77
CA PHE A 347 -18.22 0.98 6.66
C PHE A 347 -17.37 2.18 7.01
N SER A 348 -16.77 2.78 5.99
CA SER A 348 -15.94 3.97 6.09
C SER A 348 -16.02 4.75 4.78
N ASP A 349 -16.32 6.05 4.83
CA ASP A 349 -16.45 6.91 3.67
C ASP A 349 -15.13 7.64 3.40
N PHE A 350 -14.35 7.12 2.46
CA PHE A 350 -13.03 7.64 2.12
C PHE A 350 -13.07 8.97 1.37
N GLY A 351 -14.20 9.36 0.77
CA GLY A 351 -14.40 10.70 0.23
C GLY A 351 -14.33 11.81 1.29
N GLN A 352 -14.35 11.45 2.58
CA GLN A 352 -14.20 12.38 3.70
C GLN A 352 -12.75 12.55 4.18
N MET A 353 -11.78 11.84 3.59
CA MET A 353 -10.35 12.08 3.90
C MET A 353 -9.95 13.52 3.58
N LYS A 354 -9.05 14.07 4.38
CA LYS A 354 -8.55 15.43 4.17
C LYS A 354 -7.08 15.54 4.48
N TYR A 355 -6.39 16.29 3.62
CA TYR A 355 -5.04 16.80 3.87
C TYR A 355 -5.12 18.24 4.36
N LYS A 356 -4.23 18.61 5.28
CA LYS A 356 -4.12 19.95 5.85
C LYS A 356 -2.66 20.29 6.09
N SER A 357 -2.30 21.54 5.88
CA SER A 357 -0.99 22.09 6.27
C SER A 357 -1.18 23.42 6.99
N ASP A 358 -0.25 23.73 7.88
CA ASP A 358 -0.14 25.07 8.49
C ASP A 358 0.53 26.06 7.56
N ASN A 359 1.26 25.58 6.54
CA ASN A 359 1.88 26.42 5.52
C ASN A 359 0.82 26.93 4.52
N TYR A 360 0.84 28.21 4.21
CA TYR A 360 -0.13 28.84 3.32
C TYR A 360 -0.05 28.30 1.89
N THR A 361 1.16 28.08 1.36
CA THR A 361 1.38 27.58 0.00
C THR A 361 0.80 26.16 -0.17
N ASP A 362 0.97 25.29 0.82
CA ASP A 362 0.47 23.93 0.78
C ASP A 362 -1.05 23.86 0.93
N ARG A 363 -1.69 24.89 1.52
CA ARG A 363 -3.15 24.90 1.71
C ARG A 363 -3.89 24.93 0.38
N GLU A 364 -3.46 25.75 -0.56
CA GLU A 364 -4.09 25.84 -1.89
C GLU A 364 -3.95 24.52 -2.62
N TYR A 365 -2.76 23.94 -2.62
CA TYR A 365 -2.51 22.61 -3.18
C TYR A 365 -3.40 21.54 -2.52
N PHE A 366 -3.52 21.51 -1.20
CA PHE A 366 -4.36 20.52 -0.52
C PHE A 366 -5.87 20.79 -0.68
N GLU A 367 -6.31 21.99 -1.02
CA GLU A 367 -7.71 22.23 -1.38
C GLU A 367 -8.07 21.50 -2.69
N GLU A 368 -7.18 21.51 -3.69
CA GLU A 368 -7.32 20.75 -4.93
C GLU A 368 -7.29 19.23 -4.67
N VAL A 369 -6.28 18.75 -3.95
CA VAL A 369 -6.17 17.32 -3.56
C VAL A 369 -7.41 16.86 -2.80
N ASN A 370 -7.95 17.68 -1.89
CA ASN A 370 -9.16 17.35 -1.15
C ASN A 370 -10.43 17.38 -2.04
N ALA A 371 -10.43 18.14 -3.12
CA ALA A 371 -11.49 18.09 -4.14
C ALA A 371 -11.43 16.77 -4.89
N ASP A 372 -10.26 16.38 -5.40
CA ASP A 372 -10.04 15.10 -6.06
C ASP A 372 -10.44 13.91 -5.19
N ILE A 373 -10.09 13.95 -3.90
CA ILE A 373 -10.48 12.89 -2.96
C ILE A 373 -12.00 12.75 -2.89
N ARG A 374 -12.74 13.84 -2.81
CA ARG A 374 -14.22 13.79 -2.75
C ARG A 374 -14.83 13.22 -4.04
N ASP A 375 -14.24 13.52 -5.17
CA ASP A 375 -14.75 13.10 -6.47
C ASP A 375 -14.39 11.64 -6.78
N ARG A 376 -13.17 11.24 -6.48
CA ARG A 376 -12.62 9.91 -6.82
C ARG A 376 -12.93 8.82 -5.81
N PHE A 377 -13.07 9.15 -4.53
CA PHE A 377 -13.25 8.14 -3.48
C PHE A 377 -14.68 8.13 -2.93
N GLY A 378 -15.07 7.01 -2.33
CA GLY A 378 -16.37 6.82 -1.72
C GLY A 378 -16.33 5.84 -0.56
N VAL A 379 -17.47 5.20 -0.32
CA VAL A 379 -17.65 4.28 0.80
C VAL A 379 -16.99 2.93 0.52
N SER A 380 -16.16 2.47 1.45
CA SER A 380 -15.69 1.08 1.52
C SER A 380 -16.52 0.30 2.53
N HIS A 381 -16.94 -0.87 2.12
CA HIS A 381 -17.70 -1.83 2.91
C HIS A 381 -16.83 -3.02 3.29
N MET A 382 -16.86 -3.43 4.56
CA MET A 382 -16.22 -4.65 5.01
C MET A 382 -17.24 -5.56 5.69
N LEU A 383 -17.40 -6.78 5.17
CA LEU A 383 -18.22 -7.82 5.76
C LEU A 383 -17.32 -8.93 6.28
N ARG A 384 -17.54 -9.38 7.52
CA ARG A 384 -16.82 -10.49 8.14
C ARG A 384 -17.81 -11.50 8.68
N ALA A 385 -17.59 -12.78 8.44
CA ALA A 385 -18.34 -13.88 9.01
C ALA A 385 -17.37 -14.85 9.68
N GLY A 386 -17.74 -15.41 10.83
CA GLY A 386 -16.91 -16.34 11.57
C GLY A 386 -17.72 -17.38 12.31
N ALA A 387 -17.11 -18.55 12.47
CA ALA A 387 -17.67 -19.64 13.27
C ALA A 387 -16.59 -20.26 14.16
N GLU A 388 -16.96 -20.59 15.38
CA GLU A 388 -16.16 -21.39 16.31
C GLU A 388 -16.98 -22.62 16.70
N PHE A 389 -16.32 -23.78 16.65
CA PHE A 389 -16.88 -25.05 17.11
C PHE A 389 -15.97 -25.65 18.18
N LYS A 390 -16.54 -26.13 19.27
CA LYS A 390 -15.85 -26.75 20.40
C LYS A 390 -16.21 -28.24 20.48
N PRO A 391 -15.48 -29.12 19.79
CA PRO A 391 -15.77 -30.56 19.77
C PRO A 391 -15.59 -31.22 21.15
N MET A 392 -14.70 -30.66 21.96
CA MET A 392 -14.45 -31.14 23.32
C MET A 392 -13.96 -29.98 24.22
N SER A 393 -13.94 -30.23 25.52
CA SER A 393 -13.42 -29.23 26.48
C SER A 393 -11.95 -28.91 26.20
N GLY A 394 -11.66 -27.63 26.05
CA GLY A 394 -10.31 -27.11 25.79
C GLY A 394 -9.91 -27.05 24.32
N LEU A 395 -10.64 -27.64 23.39
CA LEU A 395 -10.35 -27.56 21.94
C LEU A 395 -11.37 -26.68 21.24
N ALA A 396 -10.92 -25.77 20.36
CA ALA A 396 -11.74 -24.95 19.51
C ALA A 396 -11.23 -24.98 18.08
N ILE A 397 -12.13 -25.15 17.11
CA ILE A 397 -11.85 -25.07 15.68
C ILE A 397 -12.58 -23.83 15.17
N ARG A 398 -11.91 -23.01 14.35
CA ARG A 398 -12.45 -21.75 13.85
C ARG A 398 -12.29 -21.64 12.36
N ALA A 399 -13.28 -21.03 11.73
CA ALA A 399 -13.23 -20.63 10.33
C ALA A 399 -13.77 -19.21 10.21
N GLY A 400 -13.21 -18.44 9.28
CA GLY A 400 -13.64 -17.08 9.03
C GLY A 400 -13.48 -16.69 7.57
N TYR A 401 -14.38 -15.82 7.13
CA TYR A 401 -14.37 -15.21 5.83
C TYR A 401 -14.55 -13.69 5.97
N GLY A 402 -13.86 -12.92 5.16
CA GLY A 402 -14.00 -11.47 5.09
C GLY A 402 -13.95 -10.98 3.65
N LEU A 403 -14.77 -10.00 3.36
CA LEU A 403 -14.84 -9.29 2.09
C LEU A 403 -14.67 -7.80 2.37
N THR A 404 -13.85 -7.11 1.56
CA THR A 404 -13.70 -5.65 1.65
C THR A 404 -13.75 -5.07 0.24
N THR A 405 -14.61 -4.09 0.01
CA THR A 405 -14.66 -3.35 -1.25
C THR A 405 -13.62 -2.24 -1.25
N GLY A 406 -13.05 -1.95 -2.43
CA GLY A 406 -12.26 -0.73 -2.65
C GLY A 406 -13.12 0.52 -2.41
N SER A 407 -12.45 1.63 -2.17
CA SER A 407 -13.08 2.93 -1.98
C SER A 407 -12.91 3.85 -3.19
N GLU A 408 -11.99 3.56 -4.09
CA GLU A 408 -11.74 4.34 -5.31
C GLU A 408 -12.79 3.99 -6.36
N LYS A 409 -13.44 5.02 -6.92
CA LYS A 409 -14.51 4.91 -7.91
C LYS A 409 -14.02 5.28 -9.30
N TYR A 410 -13.17 6.30 -9.38
CA TYR A 410 -12.67 6.86 -10.63
C TYR A 410 -11.15 6.95 -10.61
N ASN A 411 -10.51 6.74 -11.76
CA ASN A 411 -9.09 6.97 -11.95
C ASN A 411 -8.77 8.48 -12.05
N VAL A 412 -7.52 8.84 -12.30
CA VAL A 412 -7.06 10.23 -12.42
C VAL A 412 -7.64 10.95 -13.63
N TRP A 413 -8.12 10.23 -14.63
CA TRP A 413 -8.78 10.78 -15.85
C TRP A 413 -10.30 10.83 -15.73
N GLY A 414 -10.88 10.46 -14.58
CA GLY A 414 -12.33 10.47 -14.34
C GLY A 414 -13.06 9.25 -14.91
N GLU A 415 -12.36 8.20 -15.31
CA GLU A 415 -12.97 6.94 -15.77
C GLU A 415 -13.37 6.07 -14.60
N GLU A 416 -14.53 5.41 -14.71
CA GLU A 416 -15.04 4.55 -13.65
C GLU A 416 -14.18 3.27 -13.51
N LEU A 417 -13.69 3.02 -12.30
CA LEU A 417 -12.90 1.84 -12.02
C LEU A 417 -13.78 0.61 -11.73
N PRO A 418 -13.36 -0.58 -12.16
CA PRO A 418 -14.06 -1.80 -11.82
C PRO A 418 -14.03 -2.03 -10.29
N ALA A 419 -15.08 -2.65 -9.76
CA ALA A 419 -15.20 -2.93 -8.34
C ALA A 419 -14.00 -3.77 -7.83
N SER A 420 -13.16 -3.15 -7.02
CA SER A 420 -12.00 -3.79 -6.39
C SER A 420 -12.45 -4.52 -5.13
N ILE A 421 -12.33 -5.85 -5.08
CA ILE A 421 -12.77 -6.66 -3.94
C ILE A 421 -11.58 -7.47 -3.41
N LYS A 422 -11.35 -7.33 -2.11
CA LYS A 422 -10.37 -8.11 -1.36
C LYS A 422 -11.07 -9.18 -0.53
N HIS A 423 -10.65 -10.43 -0.69
CA HIS A 423 -11.17 -11.58 0.04
C HIS A 423 -10.16 -12.08 1.07
N ASN A 424 -10.64 -12.46 2.25
CA ASN A 424 -9.85 -13.08 3.29
C ASN A 424 -10.50 -14.40 3.70
N VAL A 425 -9.72 -15.48 3.76
CA VAL A 425 -10.14 -16.76 4.32
C VAL A 425 -9.21 -17.11 5.46
N ALA A 426 -9.75 -17.55 6.59
CA ALA A 426 -8.97 -17.89 7.77
C ALA A 426 -9.45 -19.19 8.40
N PHE A 427 -8.51 -20.00 8.87
CA PHE A 427 -8.74 -21.19 9.67
C PHE A 427 -7.89 -21.13 10.92
N GLY A 428 -8.41 -21.69 12.03
CA GLY A 428 -7.68 -21.70 13.28
C GLY A 428 -8.06 -22.90 14.15
N ILE A 429 -7.09 -23.29 14.99
CA ILE A 429 -7.26 -24.26 16.04
C ILE A 429 -6.75 -23.68 17.35
N GLY A 430 -7.52 -23.83 18.41
CA GLY A 430 -7.19 -23.29 19.71
C GLY A 430 -7.25 -24.36 20.80
N TYR A 431 -6.31 -24.29 21.72
CA TYR A 431 -6.28 -25.10 22.93
C TYR A 431 -6.34 -24.22 24.16
N SER A 432 -7.20 -24.55 25.10
CA SER A 432 -7.32 -23.88 26.41
C SER A 432 -7.19 -24.90 27.51
N SER A 433 -6.17 -24.74 28.34
CA SER A 433 -5.99 -25.59 29.53
C SER A 433 -7.12 -25.39 30.53
N LYS A 434 -7.30 -26.34 31.43
CA LYS A 434 -8.26 -26.21 32.54
C LYS A 434 -7.86 -25.13 33.56
N LYS A 435 -6.61 -24.64 33.51
CA LYS A 435 -6.09 -23.63 34.41
C LYS A 435 -6.17 -22.25 33.75
N SER A 436 -5.04 -21.65 33.41
CA SER A 436 -4.95 -20.27 32.96
C SER A 436 -4.46 -20.12 31.51
N PHE A 437 -3.69 -21.10 31.02
CA PHE A 437 -3.02 -21.01 29.72
C PHE A 437 -3.94 -21.37 28.56
N PHE A 438 -3.81 -20.63 27.45
CA PHE A 438 -4.39 -21.01 26.15
C PHE A 438 -3.43 -20.66 25.02
N THR A 439 -3.57 -21.35 23.90
CA THR A 439 -2.82 -21.09 22.67
C THR A 439 -3.71 -21.28 21.45
N ASP A 440 -3.52 -20.45 20.43
CA ASP A 440 -4.27 -20.48 19.18
C ASP A 440 -3.29 -20.42 18.02
N LEU A 441 -3.44 -21.31 17.04
CA LEU A 441 -2.80 -21.27 15.75
C LEU A 441 -3.83 -20.86 14.70
N ALA A 442 -3.53 -19.84 13.91
CA ALA A 442 -4.41 -19.40 12.82
C ALA A 442 -3.60 -19.20 11.54
N VAL A 443 -4.19 -19.58 10.41
CA VAL A 443 -3.67 -19.33 9.06
C VAL A 443 -4.70 -18.49 8.31
N ARG A 444 -4.24 -17.41 7.69
CA ARG A 444 -5.07 -16.52 6.88
C ARG A 444 -4.48 -16.34 5.50
N ARG A 445 -5.29 -16.50 4.47
CA ARG A 445 -5.01 -16.11 3.09
C ARG A 445 -5.81 -14.88 2.73
N THR A 446 -5.13 -13.84 2.22
CA THR A 446 -5.74 -12.67 1.61
C THR A 446 -5.51 -12.73 0.11
N PHE A 447 -6.60 -12.65 -0.65
CA PHE A 447 -6.60 -12.48 -2.09
C PHE A 447 -6.79 -10.99 -2.36
N LEU A 448 -5.79 -10.39 -2.97
CA LEU A 448 -5.82 -8.99 -3.37
C LEU A 448 -6.27 -8.90 -4.84
N PRO A 449 -6.94 -7.84 -5.25
CA PRO A 449 -7.23 -7.60 -6.67
C PRO A 449 -5.92 -7.49 -7.46
N GLY A 450 -5.96 -7.85 -8.73
CA GLY A 450 -4.87 -7.60 -9.66
C GLY A 450 -4.62 -6.10 -9.79
N GLU A 451 -3.37 -5.74 -9.95
CA GLU A 451 -2.91 -4.37 -10.16
C GLU A 451 -2.32 -4.28 -11.56
N TYR A 452 -2.81 -3.33 -12.36
CA TYR A 452 -2.21 -2.97 -13.63
C TYR A 452 -1.35 -1.73 -13.43
N PHE A 453 -0.15 -1.73 -13.96
CA PHE A 453 0.75 -0.58 -13.90
C PHE A 453 1.64 -0.51 -15.14
N MET A 454 2.03 0.70 -15.50
CA MET A 454 2.99 1.00 -16.55
C MET A 454 4.27 1.56 -15.90
N PRO A 455 5.46 1.03 -16.21
CA PRO A 455 6.72 1.56 -15.67
C PRO A 455 7.03 2.98 -16.17
N TYR A 456 6.50 3.38 -17.30
CA TYR A 456 6.56 4.71 -17.90
C TYR A 456 5.35 4.92 -18.81
N ASP A 457 5.08 6.19 -19.16
CA ASP A 457 3.90 6.59 -19.91
C ASP A 457 4.12 6.39 -21.43
N ASP A 458 3.01 6.22 -22.17
CA ASP A 458 3.00 6.23 -23.62
C ASP A 458 3.51 7.58 -24.16
N TYR A 459 4.34 7.53 -25.19
CA TYR A 459 4.95 8.73 -25.75
C TYR A 459 5.12 8.71 -27.29
N MET A 460 4.85 7.59 -27.92
CA MET A 460 4.93 7.44 -29.36
C MET A 460 3.57 7.69 -29.98
N PHE A 461 3.35 8.91 -30.47
CA PHE A 461 2.10 9.34 -31.07
C PHE A 461 2.27 9.69 -32.55
N ASP A 462 1.21 9.44 -33.36
CA ASP A 462 1.12 9.96 -34.72
C ASP A 462 0.71 11.45 -34.73
N ASN A 463 0.66 12.04 -35.94
CA ASN A 463 0.28 13.45 -36.12
C ASN A 463 -1.18 13.74 -35.72
N ASP A 464 -2.03 12.73 -35.58
CA ASP A 464 -3.43 12.85 -35.17
C ASP A 464 -3.59 12.62 -33.64
N GLY A 465 -2.48 12.34 -32.93
CA GLY A 465 -2.45 12.09 -31.48
C GLY A 465 -2.81 10.67 -31.08
N ASN A 466 -2.85 9.72 -32.01
CA ASN A 466 -3.06 8.32 -31.66
C ASN A 466 -1.74 7.67 -31.23
N ILE A 467 -1.79 6.77 -30.26
CA ILE A 467 -0.63 5.99 -29.83
C ILE A 467 -0.24 5.03 -30.97
N VAL A 468 1.00 5.11 -31.42
CA VAL A 468 1.57 4.23 -32.47
C VAL A 468 2.21 3.01 -31.83
N GLU A 469 2.95 3.22 -30.74
CA GLU A 469 3.59 2.16 -29.95
C GLU A 469 3.30 2.39 -28.46
N PHE A 470 2.87 1.35 -27.80
CA PHE A 470 2.48 1.40 -26.39
C PHE A 470 3.67 1.13 -25.47
N ALA A 471 3.72 1.83 -24.35
CA ALA A 471 4.56 1.47 -23.22
C ALA A 471 4.12 0.12 -22.62
N PRO A 472 5.01 -0.61 -21.94
CA PRO A 472 4.66 -1.89 -21.31
C PRO A 472 3.60 -1.74 -20.24
N GLU A 473 2.48 -2.44 -20.35
CA GLU A 473 1.51 -2.62 -19.27
C GLU A 473 1.75 -3.96 -18.60
N ILE A 474 1.78 -3.96 -17.26
CA ILE A 474 2.11 -5.13 -16.45
C ILE A 474 0.97 -5.42 -15.48
N LEU A 475 0.44 -6.65 -15.52
CA LEU A 475 -0.47 -7.17 -14.50
C LEU A 475 0.33 -7.79 -13.35
N ASN A 476 0.12 -7.32 -12.14
CA ASN A 476 0.65 -7.88 -10.90
C ASN A 476 -0.47 -8.56 -10.09
N ASN A 477 -0.43 -9.88 -10.04
CA ASN A 477 -1.31 -10.69 -9.20
C ASN A 477 -0.70 -10.84 -7.80
N ARG A 478 -1.38 -10.32 -6.79
CA ARG A 478 -0.88 -10.23 -5.41
C ARG A 478 -1.62 -11.14 -4.45
N GLY A 479 -0.91 -11.56 -3.42
CA GLY A 479 -1.52 -12.33 -2.35
C GLY A 479 -0.70 -12.28 -1.07
N LEU A 480 -1.40 -12.50 0.06
CA LEU A 480 -0.76 -12.47 1.37
C LEU A 480 -1.17 -13.68 2.20
N TRP A 481 -0.19 -14.43 2.69
CA TRP A 481 -0.37 -15.44 3.72
C TRP A 481 0.07 -14.90 5.08
N LYS A 482 -0.68 -15.21 6.13
CA LYS A 482 -0.27 -14.97 7.52
C LYS A 482 -0.49 -16.23 8.34
N VAL A 483 0.55 -16.61 9.08
CA VAL A 483 0.47 -17.65 10.11
C VAL A 483 0.67 -16.96 11.45
N LEU A 484 -0.32 -17.08 12.34
CA LEU A 484 -0.34 -16.41 13.64
C LEU A 484 -0.39 -17.47 14.74
N LEU A 485 0.47 -17.31 15.75
CA LEU A 485 0.49 -18.16 16.93
C LEU A 485 0.27 -17.30 18.17
N THR A 486 -0.86 -17.46 18.83
CA THR A 486 -1.20 -16.70 20.03
C THR A 486 -0.94 -17.53 21.27
N PHE A 487 -0.27 -16.93 22.24
CA PHE A 487 -0.14 -17.42 23.60
C PHE A 487 -0.91 -16.49 24.52
N GLY A 488 -1.65 -17.06 25.47
CA GLY A 488 -2.41 -16.26 26.43
C GLY A 488 -2.52 -16.91 27.79
N TRP A 489 -2.59 -16.05 28.81
CA TRP A 489 -2.78 -16.41 30.21
C TRP A 489 -3.94 -15.62 30.79
N ARG A 490 -4.80 -16.33 31.54
CA ARG A 490 -5.94 -15.78 32.29
C ARG A 490 -5.67 -15.89 33.79
N PHE A 491 -6.05 -14.88 34.53
CA PHE A 491 -5.84 -14.82 35.97
C PHE A 491 -6.95 -14.03 36.68
#